data_ed0bc4e208a0ceb98a1d3fffe85f9b51
#
_entry.id   ed0bc4e208a0ceb98a1d3fffe85f9b51
#
_cell.length_a   1.000
_cell.length_b   1.000
_cell.length_c   1.000
_cell.angle_alpha   90.00
_cell.angle_beta   90.00
_cell.angle_gamma   90.00
#
_symmetry.space_group_name_H-M   'P 1'
#
loop_
_entity.id
_entity.type
_entity.pdbx_description
1 polymer ?
#
loop_
_entity_poly.entity_id
_entity_poly.type
_entity_poly.pdbx_seq_one_letter_code
_entity_poly.pdbx_strand_id
1 'polypeptide(L)'
;MRRRTGPSSTTLLLSDGICCDGFIYKYLWDDLARMASVAHWNYRGHGRSANPADPERIGVDAHVADLDAVRREIGDPPVVLVGHSFGTQISLEAYRLRPEGVRGIVLLCGSYGRVTHTFKNSDVLANVLPKLSELATKHPRLTRALWSRVPPKTALRVALFTGEIDPRTVNPSDVEPYFHHVAHVDFPMFTRMLAAAGEHSAEDLLPSIDVPVLIVAGDRDSFTPPDLSRHMAETLPKAELVMLTGGTHVAPLEQHELVALRIEKFLTDHGLA
;
A
#
# COMPACT_ATOMS: atom_id res chain seq x y z
N MET A 1 10.45 11.19 5.35
CA MET A 1 10.82 9.84 5.81
C MET A 1 10.82 9.79 7.34
N ARG A 2 10.32 8.71 7.92
CA ARG A 2 10.40 8.37 9.36
C ARG A 2 11.25 7.11 9.49
N ARG A 3 12.18 7.09 10.44
CA ARG A 3 13.09 5.94 10.66
C ARG A 3 13.24 5.65 12.15
N ARG A 4 13.37 4.36 12.48
CA ARG A 4 13.74 3.90 13.82
C ARG A 4 14.72 2.75 13.68
N THR A 5 15.86 2.82 14.38
CA THR A 5 16.85 1.75 14.43
C THR A 5 16.36 0.64 15.35
N GLY A 6 16.41 -0.58 14.87
CA GLY A 6 16.10 -1.81 15.59
C GLY A 6 17.35 -2.68 15.78
N PRO A 7 17.20 -3.88 16.34
CA PRO A 7 18.32 -4.77 16.67
C PRO A 7 18.99 -5.43 15.47
N SER A 8 18.25 -5.64 14.38
CA SER A 8 18.74 -6.31 13.16
C SER A 8 19.45 -5.35 12.20
N SER A 9 20.41 -5.87 11.44
CA SER A 9 21.01 -5.16 10.30
C SER A 9 20.05 -4.97 9.13
N THR A 10 18.96 -5.76 9.07
CA THR A 10 17.91 -5.65 8.06
C THR A 10 17.00 -4.45 8.36
N THR A 11 16.57 -3.76 7.35
CA THR A 11 15.58 -2.67 7.46
C THR A 11 14.26 -3.07 6.81
N LEU A 12 13.17 -2.98 7.56
CA LEU A 12 11.81 -3.08 7.02
C LEU A 12 11.46 -1.74 6.36
N LEU A 13 11.31 -1.74 5.05
CA LEU A 13 11.03 -0.53 4.27
C LEU A 13 9.56 -0.50 3.89
N LEU A 14 8.81 0.39 4.54
CA LEU A 14 7.34 0.43 4.49
C LEU A 14 6.86 1.38 3.39
N SER A 15 6.03 0.84 2.48
CA SER A 15 5.37 1.56 1.40
C SER A 15 3.84 1.52 1.58
N ASP A 16 3.22 2.68 1.47
CA ASP A 16 1.80 2.90 1.74
C ASP A 16 0.85 2.46 0.62
N GLY A 17 -0.44 2.50 0.89
CA GLY A 17 -1.49 2.59 -0.11
C GLY A 17 -1.64 3.99 -0.71
N ILE A 18 -2.48 4.13 -1.74
CA ILE A 18 -2.84 5.43 -2.32
C ILE A 18 -3.50 6.30 -1.23
N CYS A 19 -3.12 7.57 -1.18
CA CYS A 19 -3.61 8.54 -0.21
C CYS A 19 -3.30 8.20 1.26
N CYS A 20 -2.33 7.34 1.53
CA CYS A 20 -1.89 7.07 2.89
C CYS A 20 -0.65 7.91 3.27
N ASP A 21 -0.46 8.14 4.55
CA ASP A 21 0.69 8.87 5.13
C ASP A 21 1.33 8.13 6.31
N GLY A 22 1.21 6.78 6.31
CA GLY A 22 1.72 5.88 7.33
C GLY A 22 0.69 5.47 8.38
N PHE A 23 -0.57 5.94 8.30
CA PHE A 23 -1.60 5.63 9.29
C PHE A 23 -1.84 4.12 9.42
N ILE A 24 -1.75 3.38 8.31
CA ILE A 24 -1.98 1.93 8.28
C ILE A 24 -0.99 1.14 9.14
N TYR A 25 0.22 1.68 9.35
CA TYR A 25 1.26 1.08 10.17
C TYR A 25 1.24 1.56 11.63
N LYS A 26 0.20 2.30 12.06
CA LYS A 26 0.12 2.94 13.37
C LYS A 26 0.46 2.01 14.51
N TYR A 27 -0.16 0.85 14.55
CA TYR A 27 0.07 -0.17 15.60
C TYR A 27 1.28 -1.06 15.31
N LEU A 28 1.53 -1.36 14.05
CA LEU A 28 2.66 -2.20 13.64
C LEU A 28 4.02 -1.53 13.85
N TRP A 29 4.09 -0.19 13.86
CA TRP A 29 5.34 0.54 13.89
C TRP A 29 6.27 0.14 15.04
N ASP A 30 5.74 0.09 16.25
CA ASP A 30 6.53 -0.23 17.44
C ASP A 30 6.86 -1.72 17.53
N ASP A 31 5.96 -2.59 17.09
CA ASP A 31 6.19 -4.03 17.02
C ASP A 31 7.30 -4.35 16.03
N LEU A 32 7.22 -3.85 14.81
CA LEU A 32 8.24 -4.03 13.79
C LEU A 32 9.60 -3.47 14.22
N ALA A 33 9.62 -2.33 14.92
CA ALA A 33 10.86 -1.71 15.38
C ALA A 33 11.54 -2.47 16.52
N ARG A 34 10.85 -3.41 17.18
CA ARG A 34 11.46 -4.35 18.14
C ARG A 34 12.20 -5.49 17.45
N MET A 35 11.81 -5.81 16.21
CA MET A 35 12.36 -6.92 15.42
C MET A 35 13.55 -6.47 14.56
N ALA A 36 13.40 -5.36 13.84
CA ALA A 36 14.37 -4.86 12.89
C ALA A 36 14.35 -3.33 12.81
N SER A 37 15.31 -2.74 12.09
CA SER A 37 15.21 -1.33 11.73
C SER A 37 14.00 -1.09 10.85
N VAL A 38 13.29 0.03 11.03
CA VAL A 38 12.09 0.39 10.27
C VAL A 38 12.27 1.73 9.61
N ALA A 39 11.94 1.83 8.33
CA ALA A 39 11.89 3.08 7.58
C ALA A 39 10.56 3.18 6.83
N HIS A 40 9.92 4.34 6.94
CA HIS A 40 8.70 4.69 6.23
C HIS A 40 8.91 6.00 5.47
N TRP A 41 8.36 6.09 4.29
CA TRP A 41 8.45 7.27 3.43
C TRP A 41 7.08 7.67 2.91
N ASN A 42 6.87 8.96 2.62
CA ASN A 42 5.63 9.42 2.00
C ASN A 42 5.83 9.55 0.49
N TYR A 43 4.82 9.15 -0.25
CA TYR A 43 4.77 9.34 -1.71
C TYR A 43 4.76 10.81 -2.08
N ARG A 44 5.06 11.11 -3.34
CA ARG A 44 4.92 12.44 -3.93
C ARG A 44 3.53 13.00 -3.66
N GLY A 45 3.43 14.23 -3.18
CA GLY A 45 2.16 14.88 -2.83
C GLY A 45 1.40 14.27 -1.66
N HIS A 46 2.00 13.34 -0.90
CA HIS A 46 1.40 12.71 0.28
C HIS A 46 2.14 13.10 1.55
N GLY A 47 1.40 13.21 2.65
CA GLY A 47 1.97 13.51 3.97
C GLY A 47 2.86 14.76 3.96
N ARG A 48 4.16 14.57 4.19
CA ARG A 48 5.17 15.65 4.23
C ARG A 48 5.98 15.78 2.94
N SER A 49 5.71 14.99 1.92
CA SER A 49 6.39 15.06 0.64
C SER A 49 5.77 16.14 -0.25
N ALA A 50 6.61 16.87 -0.99
CA ALA A 50 6.15 17.86 -1.96
C ALA A 50 5.40 17.21 -3.13
N ASN A 51 4.55 17.97 -3.80
CA ASN A 51 3.97 17.57 -5.06
C ASN A 51 5.07 17.36 -6.10
N PRO A 52 4.90 16.40 -7.05
CA PRO A 52 5.85 16.22 -8.14
C PRO A 52 5.92 17.50 -8.99
N ALA A 53 7.13 17.85 -9.44
CA ALA A 53 7.34 18.99 -10.35
C ALA A 53 6.61 18.76 -11.69
N ASP A 54 6.60 17.52 -12.17
CA ASP A 54 5.79 17.05 -13.30
C ASP A 54 4.62 16.22 -12.76
N PRO A 55 3.37 16.71 -12.87
CA PRO A 55 2.18 16.02 -12.37
C PRO A 55 1.90 14.66 -13.03
N GLU A 56 2.47 14.40 -14.20
CA GLU A 56 2.32 13.10 -14.89
C GLU A 56 3.23 12.03 -14.26
N ARG A 57 4.30 12.42 -13.56
CA ARG A 57 5.22 11.49 -12.89
C ARG A 57 4.70 11.06 -11.53
N ILE A 58 3.59 10.31 -11.53
CA ILE A 58 2.88 9.83 -10.34
C ILE A 58 2.54 8.34 -10.44
N GLY A 59 3.01 7.65 -11.46
CA GLY A 59 2.82 6.22 -11.65
C GLY A 59 3.70 5.35 -10.76
N VAL A 60 3.58 4.04 -10.92
CA VAL A 60 4.36 3.03 -10.16
C VAL A 60 5.85 3.25 -10.36
N ASP A 61 6.29 3.46 -11.60
CA ASP A 61 7.70 3.69 -11.99
C ASP A 61 8.33 4.87 -11.23
N ALA A 62 7.58 5.97 -11.11
CA ALA A 62 8.04 7.16 -10.40
C ALA A 62 8.23 6.89 -8.89
N HIS A 63 7.32 6.13 -8.28
CA HIS A 63 7.41 5.75 -6.86
C HIS A 63 8.49 4.70 -6.61
N VAL A 64 8.73 3.80 -7.55
CA VAL A 64 9.85 2.83 -7.49
C VAL A 64 11.19 3.55 -7.53
N ALA A 65 11.34 4.56 -8.38
CA ALA A 65 12.53 5.39 -8.41
C ALA A 65 12.74 6.17 -7.10
N ASP A 66 11.65 6.66 -6.49
CA ASP A 66 11.71 7.31 -5.16
C ASP A 66 12.10 6.32 -4.07
N LEU A 67 11.55 5.10 -4.08
CA LEU A 67 11.90 4.05 -3.13
C LEU A 67 13.38 3.68 -3.22
N ASP A 68 13.94 3.59 -4.44
CA ASP A 68 15.35 3.34 -4.65
C ASP A 68 16.23 4.49 -4.12
N ALA A 69 15.79 5.74 -4.30
CA ALA A 69 16.46 6.89 -3.69
C ALA A 69 16.40 6.85 -2.15
N VAL A 70 15.26 6.44 -1.58
CA VAL A 70 15.12 6.25 -0.13
C VAL A 70 16.07 5.16 0.37
N ARG A 71 16.20 4.02 -0.34
CA ARG A 71 17.15 2.97 0.02
C ARG A 71 18.58 3.50 0.09
N ARG A 72 19.00 4.28 -0.91
CA ARG A 72 20.34 4.93 -0.91
C ARG A 72 20.51 5.91 0.25
N GLU A 73 19.50 6.73 0.51
CA GLU A 73 19.53 7.72 1.60
C GLU A 73 19.69 7.08 2.98
N ILE A 74 19.12 5.89 3.21
CA ILE A 74 19.28 5.16 4.48
C ILE A 74 20.57 4.35 4.55
N GLY A 75 21.46 4.46 3.56
CA GLY A 75 22.76 3.77 3.53
C GLY A 75 22.71 2.39 2.89
N ASP A 76 21.68 2.11 2.12
CA ASP A 76 21.50 0.89 1.32
C ASP A 76 21.66 -0.43 2.11
N PRO A 77 21.02 -0.56 3.29
CA PRO A 77 21.09 -1.79 4.09
C PRO A 77 20.38 -2.94 3.37
N PRO A 78 20.58 -4.20 3.82
CA PRO A 78 19.66 -5.27 3.47
C PRO A 78 18.22 -4.88 3.87
N VAL A 79 17.26 -5.10 2.97
CA VAL A 79 15.87 -4.69 3.20
C VAL A 79 14.89 -5.85 3.08
N VAL A 80 13.83 -5.79 3.86
CA VAL A 80 12.55 -6.45 3.58
C VAL A 80 11.59 -5.36 3.11
N LEU A 81 11.08 -5.50 1.89
CA LEU A 81 10.09 -4.57 1.34
C LEU A 81 8.72 -4.90 1.93
N VAL A 82 8.07 -3.92 2.54
CA VAL A 82 6.73 -4.10 3.13
C VAL A 82 5.77 -3.15 2.41
N GLY A 83 4.84 -3.70 1.65
CA GLY A 83 3.88 -2.92 0.88
C GLY A 83 2.43 -3.15 1.31
N HIS A 84 1.70 -2.07 1.58
CA HIS A 84 0.26 -2.12 1.77
C HIS A 84 -0.46 -1.61 0.52
N SER A 85 -1.48 -2.34 0.05
CA SER A 85 -2.31 -1.89 -1.07
C SER A 85 -1.46 -1.56 -2.33
N PHE A 86 -1.43 -0.31 -2.79
CA PHE A 86 -0.56 0.17 -3.87
C PHE A 86 0.93 -0.07 -3.60
N GLY A 87 1.34 -0.03 -2.33
CA GLY A 87 2.70 -0.38 -1.91
C GLY A 87 3.12 -1.80 -2.29
N THR A 88 2.18 -2.71 -2.53
CA THR A 88 2.45 -4.04 -3.09
C THR A 88 3.03 -3.94 -4.48
N GLN A 89 2.39 -3.18 -5.39
CA GLN A 89 2.91 -2.97 -6.75
C GLN A 89 4.29 -2.31 -6.72
N ILE A 90 4.48 -1.31 -5.86
CA ILE A 90 5.78 -0.64 -5.69
C ILE A 90 6.83 -1.61 -5.18
N SER A 91 6.52 -2.47 -4.21
CA SER A 91 7.46 -3.46 -3.66
C SER A 91 7.88 -4.48 -4.71
N LEU A 92 6.94 -4.98 -5.51
CA LEU A 92 7.22 -5.91 -6.60
C LEU A 92 8.12 -5.27 -7.66
N GLU A 93 7.79 -4.08 -8.12
CA GLU A 93 8.59 -3.38 -9.14
C GLU A 93 9.94 -2.87 -8.59
N ALA A 94 10.03 -2.55 -7.30
CA ALA A 94 11.31 -2.23 -6.68
C ALA A 94 12.25 -3.45 -6.64
N TYR A 95 11.69 -4.66 -6.43
CA TYR A 95 12.43 -5.90 -6.58
C TYR A 95 12.87 -6.11 -8.04
N ARG A 96 11.99 -5.89 -9.03
CA ARG A 96 12.34 -5.95 -10.46
C ARG A 96 13.49 -5.00 -10.82
N LEU A 97 13.41 -3.76 -10.32
CA LEU A 97 14.40 -2.72 -10.61
C LEU A 97 15.77 -3.05 -10.00
N ARG A 98 15.78 -3.49 -8.73
CA ARG A 98 17.02 -3.74 -7.98
C ARG A 98 16.79 -4.82 -6.91
N PRO A 99 16.92 -6.11 -7.28
CA PRO A 99 16.76 -7.22 -6.34
C PRO A 99 17.89 -7.31 -5.31
N GLU A 100 19.07 -6.74 -5.61
CA GLU A 100 20.23 -6.79 -4.74
C GLU A 100 19.93 -6.14 -3.38
N GLY A 101 20.24 -6.88 -2.31
CA GLY A 101 19.98 -6.44 -0.94
C GLY A 101 18.53 -6.60 -0.48
N VAL A 102 17.59 -6.97 -1.36
CA VAL A 102 16.24 -7.39 -0.93
C VAL A 102 16.33 -8.82 -0.39
N ARG A 103 15.94 -8.99 0.88
CA ARG A 103 16.03 -10.27 1.59
C ARG A 103 14.67 -10.96 1.71
N GLY A 104 13.59 -10.24 1.55
CA GLY A 104 12.22 -10.75 1.61
C GLY A 104 11.21 -9.66 1.25
N ILE A 105 9.97 -10.05 1.05
CA ILE A 105 8.87 -9.14 0.71
C ILE A 105 7.67 -9.48 1.60
N VAL A 106 6.98 -8.47 2.13
CA VAL A 106 5.73 -8.59 2.88
C VAL A 106 4.65 -7.77 2.16
N LEU A 107 3.59 -8.42 1.73
CA LEU A 107 2.49 -7.84 0.96
C LEU A 107 1.23 -7.85 1.81
N LEU A 108 0.72 -6.65 2.16
CA LEU A 108 -0.42 -6.47 3.05
C LEU A 108 -1.62 -5.93 2.26
N CYS A 109 -2.71 -6.71 2.18
CA CYS A 109 -3.96 -6.30 1.52
C CYS A 109 -3.71 -5.60 0.18
N GLY A 110 -2.98 -6.26 -0.72
CA GLY A 110 -2.54 -5.67 -1.98
C GLY A 110 -2.68 -6.63 -3.17
N SER A 111 -2.33 -6.13 -4.35
CA SER A 111 -2.42 -6.86 -5.62
C SER A 111 -1.16 -6.66 -6.43
N TYR A 112 -0.86 -7.62 -7.29
CA TYR A 112 0.19 -7.48 -8.31
C TYR A 112 -0.13 -6.44 -9.39
N GLY A 113 -1.38 -5.99 -9.50
CA GLY A 113 -1.79 -4.99 -10.50
C GLY A 113 -3.29 -4.99 -10.76
N ARG A 114 -3.69 -4.22 -11.78
CA ARG A 114 -5.06 -4.13 -12.34
C ARG A 114 -6.16 -3.83 -11.30
N VAL A 115 -5.82 -3.05 -10.26
CA VAL A 115 -6.71 -2.81 -9.12
C VAL A 115 -8.04 -2.15 -9.48
N THR A 116 -8.10 -1.39 -10.59
CA THR A 116 -9.34 -0.78 -11.07
C THR A 116 -10.27 -1.76 -11.77
N HIS A 117 -9.74 -2.90 -12.26
CA HIS A 117 -10.50 -3.98 -12.91
C HIS A 117 -11.01 -5.02 -11.92
N THR A 118 -10.50 -5.03 -10.70
CA THR A 118 -10.83 -6.04 -9.68
C THR A 118 -11.59 -5.47 -8.50
N PHE A 119 -11.70 -4.14 -8.40
CA PHE A 119 -12.43 -3.46 -7.33
C PHE A 119 -13.87 -3.96 -7.24
N LYS A 120 -14.26 -4.53 -6.09
CA LYS A 120 -15.57 -5.17 -5.88
C LYS A 120 -15.90 -6.24 -6.94
N ASN A 121 -14.88 -6.95 -7.45
CA ASN A 121 -15.02 -7.91 -8.53
C ASN A 121 -15.72 -7.35 -9.78
N SER A 122 -15.41 -6.10 -10.15
CA SER A 122 -16.11 -5.37 -11.22
C SER A 122 -15.20 -4.39 -11.96
N ASP A 123 -15.38 -4.27 -13.28
CA ASP A 123 -14.69 -3.32 -14.14
C ASP A 123 -15.31 -1.90 -14.12
N VAL A 124 -16.29 -1.65 -13.27
CA VAL A 124 -16.97 -0.33 -13.21
C VAL A 124 -15.98 0.78 -12.95
N LEU A 125 -15.04 0.57 -12.01
CA LEU A 125 -14.04 1.59 -11.69
C LEU A 125 -13.10 1.85 -12.88
N ALA A 126 -12.64 0.80 -13.58
CA ALA A 126 -11.82 0.92 -14.78
C ALA A 126 -12.52 1.71 -15.91
N ASN A 127 -13.84 1.52 -16.05
CA ASN A 127 -14.63 2.20 -17.08
C ASN A 127 -14.96 3.68 -16.73
N VAL A 128 -15.10 4.01 -15.46
CA VAL A 128 -15.46 5.36 -14.99
C VAL A 128 -14.25 6.25 -14.78
N LEU A 129 -13.15 5.69 -14.27
CA LEU A 129 -11.96 6.44 -13.89
C LEU A 129 -11.34 7.28 -15.02
N PRO A 130 -11.25 6.81 -16.30
CA PRO A 130 -10.70 7.63 -17.37
C PRO A 130 -11.49 8.94 -17.59
N LYS A 131 -12.83 8.87 -17.51
CA LYS A 131 -13.71 10.05 -17.63
C LYS A 131 -13.52 11.00 -16.45
N LEU A 132 -13.38 10.48 -15.24
CA LEU A 132 -13.10 11.28 -14.05
C LEU A 132 -11.73 11.96 -14.13
N SER A 133 -10.72 11.25 -14.59
CA SER A 133 -9.36 11.76 -14.78
C SER A 133 -9.34 12.86 -15.86
N GLU A 134 -10.01 12.65 -16.97
CA GLU A 134 -10.18 13.65 -18.02
C GLU A 134 -10.88 14.91 -17.50
N LEU A 135 -11.98 14.76 -16.76
CA LEU A 135 -12.69 15.88 -16.14
C LEU A 135 -11.81 16.63 -15.14
N ALA A 136 -11.06 15.88 -14.31
CA ALA A 136 -10.15 16.46 -13.33
C ALA A 136 -9.01 17.24 -14.00
N THR A 137 -8.52 16.76 -15.13
CA THR A 137 -7.46 17.44 -15.92
C THR A 137 -8.00 18.68 -16.65
N LYS A 138 -9.20 18.60 -17.25
CA LYS A 138 -9.84 19.72 -17.97
C LYS A 138 -10.32 20.83 -17.02
N HIS A 139 -10.79 20.46 -15.83
CA HIS A 139 -11.40 21.40 -14.88
C HIS A 139 -10.82 21.27 -13.47
N PRO A 140 -9.48 21.45 -13.27
CA PRO A 140 -8.82 21.15 -12.01
C PRO A 140 -9.31 22.02 -10.84
N ARG A 141 -9.69 23.28 -11.10
CA ARG A 141 -10.23 24.16 -10.05
C ARG A 141 -11.60 23.72 -9.57
N LEU A 142 -12.47 23.31 -10.51
CA LEU A 142 -13.82 22.83 -10.20
C LEU A 142 -13.77 21.52 -9.43
N THR A 143 -13.00 20.55 -9.91
CA THR A 143 -12.90 19.23 -9.30
C THR A 143 -12.26 19.29 -7.92
N ARG A 144 -11.22 20.12 -7.71
CA ARG A 144 -10.66 20.38 -6.38
C ARG A 144 -11.71 21.00 -5.44
N ALA A 145 -12.48 22.00 -5.92
CA ALA A 145 -13.49 22.65 -5.10
C ALA A 145 -14.64 21.70 -4.71
N LEU A 146 -15.01 20.78 -5.57
CA LEU A 146 -16.01 19.74 -5.28
C LEU A 146 -15.43 18.70 -4.30
N TRP A 147 -14.22 18.23 -4.56
CA TRP A 147 -13.53 17.24 -3.74
C TRP A 147 -13.35 17.73 -2.31
N SER A 148 -12.84 18.95 -2.12
CA SER A 148 -12.61 19.53 -0.79
C SER A 148 -13.89 19.83 0.00
N ARG A 149 -15.05 19.79 -0.66
CA ARG A 149 -16.36 19.95 0.01
C ARG A 149 -16.93 18.67 0.58
N VAL A 150 -16.35 17.51 0.26
CA VAL A 150 -16.76 16.24 0.89
C VAL A 150 -16.20 16.21 2.32
N PRO A 151 -17.05 16.29 3.35
CA PRO A 151 -16.56 16.31 4.72
C PRO A 151 -15.91 14.96 5.05
N PRO A 152 -14.69 14.91 5.62
CA PRO A 152 -14.01 13.67 6.00
C PRO A 152 -14.90 12.73 6.83
N LYS A 153 -15.66 13.27 7.78
CA LYS A 153 -16.61 12.49 8.60
C LYS A 153 -17.74 11.87 7.79
N THR A 154 -18.16 12.51 6.69
CA THR A 154 -19.18 11.93 5.79
C THR A 154 -18.59 10.79 4.99
N ALA A 155 -17.38 10.95 4.45
CA ALA A 155 -16.66 9.89 3.74
C ALA A 155 -16.43 8.67 4.67
N LEU A 156 -16.00 8.88 5.91
CA LEU A 156 -15.86 7.83 6.92
C LEU A 156 -17.20 7.11 7.17
N ARG A 157 -18.32 7.84 7.35
CA ARG A 157 -19.63 7.24 7.55
C ARG A 157 -20.07 6.37 6.37
N VAL A 158 -19.78 6.83 5.14
CA VAL A 158 -20.06 6.03 3.94
C VAL A 158 -19.23 4.75 3.94
N ALA A 159 -17.93 4.82 4.23
CA ALA A 159 -17.06 3.64 4.27
C ALA A 159 -17.51 2.62 5.35
N LEU A 160 -17.94 3.10 6.51
CA LEU A 160 -18.52 2.25 7.56
C LEU A 160 -19.85 1.62 7.11
N PHE A 161 -20.72 2.38 6.44
CA PHE A 161 -22.01 1.90 5.98
C PHE A 161 -21.88 0.88 4.83
N THR A 162 -20.92 1.09 3.93
CA THR A 162 -20.67 0.19 2.79
C THR A 162 -19.86 -1.05 3.17
N GLY A 163 -19.38 -1.14 4.41
CA GLY A 163 -18.61 -2.29 4.91
C GLY A 163 -17.14 -2.31 4.46
N GLU A 164 -16.64 -1.20 3.94
CA GLU A 164 -15.22 -1.05 3.59
C GLU A 164 -14.32 -0.99 4.84
N ILE A 165 -14.91 -0.62 5.97
CA ILE A 165 -14.30 -0.59 7.30
C ILE A 165 -15.31 -1.21 8.26
N ASP A 166 -14.90 -2.21 9.04
CA ASP A 166 -15.76 -2.81 10.05
C ASP A 166 -15.56 -2.09 11.40
N PRO A 167 -16.57 -1.34 11.88
CA PRO A 167 -16.47 -0.60 13.14
C PRO A 167 -16.40 -1.51 14.39
N ARG A 168 -16.59 -2.82 14.23
CA ARG A 168 -16.45 -3.80 15.31
C ARG A 168 -15.00 -4.23 15.52
N THR A 169 -14.15 -4.06 14.50
CA THR A 169 -12.76 -4.51 14.47
C THR A 169 -11.75 -3.37 14.48
N VAL A 170 -12.15 -2.16 14.05
CA VAL A 170 -11.29 -0.98 14.05
C VAL A 170 -11.96 0.19 14.78
N ASN A 171 -11.18 0.96 15.53
CA ASN A 171 -11.66 2.22 16.07
C ASN A 171 -11.76 3.26 14.93
N PRO A 172 -12.95 3.82 14.66
CA PRO A 172 -13.11 4.83 13.59
C PRO A 172 -12.14 6.02 13.70
N SER A 173 -11.68 6.37 14.91
CA SER A 173 -10.68 7.43 15.13
C SER A 173 -9.31 7.09 14.54
N ASP A 174 -9.01 5.82 14.28
CA ASP A 174 -7.74 5.40 13.69
C ASP A 174 -7.69 5.64 12.18
N VAL A 175 -8.84 5.61 11.53
CA VAL A 175 -8.99 5.84 10.08
C VAL A 175 -9.45 7.28 9.75
N GLU A 176 -9.94 8.04 10.72
CA GLU A 176 -10.33 9.45 10.52
C GLU A 176 -9.18 10.30 9.93
N PRO A 177 -7.91 10.17 10.38
CA PRO A 177 -6.78 10.88 9.77
C PRO A 177 -6.61 10.60 8.28
N TYR A 178 -6.87 9.37 7.82
CA TYR A 178 -6.85 9.03 6.41
C TYR A 178 -7.84 9.85 5.59
N PHE A 179 -9.10 9.96 6.04
CA PHE A 179 -10.12 10.74 5.35
C PHE A 179 -9.81 12.24 5.34
N HIS A 180 -9.18 12.74 6.41
CA HIS A 180 -8.65 14.10 6.43
C HIS A 180 -7.52 14.27 5.41
N HIS A 181 -6.60 13.32 5.32
CA HIS A 181 -5.50 13.36 4.36
C HIS A 181 -6.03 13.31 2.91
N VAL A 182 -6.92 12.36 2.60
CA VAL A 182 -7.57 12.22 1.29
C VAL A 182 -8.23 13.51 0.85
N ALA A 183 -8.93 14.21 1.74
CA ALA A 183 -9.60 15.47 1.42
C ALA A 183 -8.63 16.60 1.01
N HIS A 184 -7.34 16.49 1.38
CA HIS A 184 -6.29 17.47 1.06
C HIS A 184 -5.39 17.04 -0.11
N VAL A 185 -5.46 15.78 -0.53
CA VAL A 185 -4.74 15.30 -1.70
C VAL A 185 -5.32 15.95 -2.97
N ASP A 186 -4.44 16.33 -3.89
CA ASP A 186 -4.84 16.91 -5.17
C ASP A 186 -5.66 15.89 -5.97
N PHE A 187 -6.93 16.19 -6.25
CA PHE A 187 -7.85 15.25 -6.92
C PHE A 187 -7.36 14.81 -8.31
N PRO A 188 -6.85 15.70 -9.19
CA PRO A 188 -6.21 15.29 -10.43
C PRO A 188 -5.06 14.30 -10.21
N MET A 189 -4.21 14.54 -9.21
CA MET A 189 -3.11 13.64 -8.87
C MET A 189 -3.63 12.27 -8.40
N PHE A 190 -4.64 12.26 -7.52
CA PHE A 190 -5.27 11.03 -7.04
C PHE A 190 -5.82 10.17 -8.19
N THR A 191 -6.55 10.79 -9.13
CA THR A 191 -7.15 10.04 -10.26
C THR A 191 -6.09 9.49 -11.21
N ARG A 192 -4.99 10.22 -11.46
CA ARG A 192 -3.86 9.74 -12.25
C ARG A 192 -3.14 8.57 -11.57
N MET A 193 -2.88 8.69 -10.27
CA MET A 193 -2.23 7.64 -9.50
C MET A 193 -3.06 6.36 -9.49
N LEU A 194 -4.38 6.49 -9.30
CA LEU A 194 -5.30 5.36 -9.32
C LEU A 194 -5.38 4.73 -10.73
N ALA A 195 -5.39 5.54 -11.79
CA ALA A 195 -5.34 5.05 -13.17
C ALA A 195 -4.04 4.28 -13.44
N ALA A 196 -2.90 4.85 -13.06
CA ALA A 196 -1.60 4.19 -13.23
C ALA A 196 -1.54 2.85 -12.46
N ALA A 197 -2.07 2.80 -11.23
CA ALA A 197 -2.18 1.56 -10.46
C ALA A 197 -3.11 0.52 -11.13
N GLY A 198 -4.17 0.99 -11.80
CA GLY A 198 -5.11 0.15 -12.51
C GLY A 198 -4.57 -0.44 -13.82
N GLU A 199 -3.71 0.28 -14.51
CA GLU A 199 -3.08 -0.17 -15.77
C GLU A 199 -1.85 -1.04 -15.52
N HIS A 200 -1.19 -0.87 -14.39
CA HIS A 200 0.02 -1.60 -14.03
C HIS A 200 -0.28 -3.08 -13.75
N SER A 201 0.70 -3.95 -14.09
CA SER A 201 0.73 -5.35 -13.69
C SER A 201 2.16 -5.83 -13.53
N ALA A 202 2.46 -6.45 -12.40
CA ALA A 202 3.70 -7.19 -12.13
C ALA A 202 3.48 -8.71 -12.17
N GLU A 203 2.43 -9.19 -12.83
CA GLU A 203 2.08 -10.61 -12.89
C GLU A 203 3.21 -11.45 -13.50
N ASP A 204 3.82 -10.94 -14.56
CA ASP A 204 4.95 -11.56 -15.25
C ASP A 204 6.21 -11.72 -14.37
N LEU A 205 6.34 -10.90 -13.34
CA LEU A 205 7.45 -10.95 -12.40
C LEU A 205 7.31 -12.07 -11.37
N LEU A 206 6.08 -12.39 -10.95
CA LEU A 206 5.82 -13.28 -9.81
C LEU A 206 6.60 -14.59 -9.85
N PRO A 207 6.66 -15.35 -10.98
CA PRO A 207 7.39 -16.61 -11.03
C PRO A 207 8.91 -16.48 -10.85
N SER A 208 9.46 -15.28 -11.02
CA SER A 208 10.90 -15.02 -10.95
C SER A 208 11.39 -14.46 -9.63
N ILE A 209 10.49 -14.19 -8.67
CA ILE A 209 10.86 -13.69 -7.35
C ILE A 209 11.44 -14.82 -6.50
N ASP A 210 12.75 -14.76 -6.25
CA ASP A 210 13.52 -15.83 -5.58
C ASP A 210 13.80 -15.54 -4.09
N VAL A 211 13.16 -14.56 -3.49
CA VAL A 211 13.20 -14.28 -2.05
C VAL A 211 11.93 -14.76 -1.36
N PRO A 212 11.94 -15.03 -0.04
CA PRO A 212 10.72 -15.33 0.71
C PRO A 212 9.70 -14.20 0.59
N VAL A 213 8.42 -14.55 0.44
CA VAL A 213 7.30 -13.60 0.36
C VAL A 213 6.22 -13.97 1.36
N LEU A 214 5.85 -13.04 2.24
CA LEU A 214 4.66 -13.17 3.07
C LEU A 214 3.52 -12.34 2.46
N ILE A 215 2.38 -12.98 2.23
CA ILE A 215 1.15 -12.34 1.79
C ILE A 215 0.16 -12.37 2.94
N VAL A 216 -0.34 -11.21 3.35
CA VAL A 216 -1.42 -11.07 4.35
C VAL A 216 -2.60 -10.41 3.69
N ALA A 217 -3.75 -11.06 3.67
CA ALA A 217 -4.95 -10.60 2.98
C ALA A 217 -6.18 -10.74 3.87
N GLY A 218 -7.13 -9.81 3.75
CA GLY A 218 -8.45 -9.92 4.36
C GLY A 218 -9.42 -10.71 3.46
N ASP A 219 -10.20 -11.62 4.03
CA ASP A 219 -11.20 -12.38 3.26
C ASP A 219 -12.42 -11.53 2.85
N ARG A 220 -12.55 -10.33 3.40
CA ARG A 220 -13.58 -9.33 3.08
C ARG A 220 -13.02 -8.08 2.40
N ASP A 221 -11.77 -8.13 1.92
CA ASP A 221 -11.17 -7.02 1.19
C ASP A 221 -11.85 -6.85 -0.18
N SER A 222 -12.55 -5.74 -0.36
CA SER A 222 -13.25 -5.40 -1.60
C SER A 222 -12.40 -4.56 -2.56
N PHE A 223 -11.31 -3.97 -2.09
CA PHE A 223 -10.37 -3.18 -2.91
C PHE A 223 -9.39 -4.08 -3.65
N THR A 224 -8.82 -5.04 -2.93
CA THR A 224 -7.96 -6.08 -3.49
C THR A 224 -8.50 -7.45 -3.09
N PRO A 225 -9.51 -7.97 -3.83
CA PRO A 225 -10.21 -9.19 -3.49
C PRO A 225 -9.26 -10.37 -3.20
N PRO A 226 -9.61 -11.25 -2.26
CA PRO A 226 -8.72 -12.30 -1.76
C PRO A 226 -8.22 -13.28 -2.84
N ASP A 227 -8.91 -13.38 -3.97
CA ASP A 227 -8.48 -14.24 -5.09
C ASP A 227 -7.18 -13.76 -5.72
N LEU A 228 -6.91 -12.43 -5.70
CA LEU A 228 -5.63 -11.88 -6.15
C LEU A 228 -4.47 -12.34 -5.26
N SER A 229 -4.70 -12.37 -3.95
CA SER A 229 -3.70 -12.86 -2.99
C SER A 229 -3.48 -14.37 -3.11
N ARG A 230 -4.53 -15.16 -3.39
CA ARG A 230 -4.41 -16.60 -3.68
C ARG A 230 -3.60 -16.82 -4.95
N HIS A 231 -3.90 -16.09 -6.01
CA HIS A 231 -3.16 -16.17 -7.28
C HIS A 231 -1.67 -15.83 -7.09
N MET A 232 -1.37 -14.76 -6.35
CA MET A 232 0.03 -14.43 -6.01
C MET A 232 0.71 -15.57 -5.25
N ALA A 233 0.04 -16.17 -4.26
CA ALA A 233 0.60 -17.26 -3.47
C ALA A 233 0.84 -18.55 -4.28
N GLU A 234 0.00 -18.81 -5.26
CA GLU A 234 0.14 -19.96 -6.17
C GLU A 234 1.26 -19.76 -7.21
N THR A 235 1.53 -18.50 -7.54
CA THR A 235 2.49 -18.16 -8.62
C THR A 235 3.90 -17.89 -8.10
N LEU A 236 4.03 -17.32 -6.90
CA LEU A 236 5.31 -17.01 -6.26
C LEU A 236 5.98 -18.29 -5.74
N PRO A 237 7.26 -18.56 -6.07
CA PRO A 237 7.94 -19.80 -5.70
C PRO A 237 8.11 -20.02 -4.19
N LYS A 238 8.20 -18.95 -3.40
CA LYS A 238 8.50 -18.99 -1.95
C LYS A 238 7.50 -18.13 -1.17
N ALA A 239 6.20 -18.31 -1.43
CA ALA A 239 5.15 -17.53 -0.79
C ALA A 239 4.52 -18.25 0.41
N GLU A 240 4.23 -17.48 1.45
CA GLU A 240 3.34 -17.83 2.55
C GLU A 240 2.09 -16.94 2.47
N LEU A 241 0.90 -17.54 2.47
CA LEU A 241 -0.38 -16.80 2.50
C LEU A 241 -1.04 -16.91 3.87
N VAL A 242 -1.35 -15.77 4.44
CA VAL A 242 -2.18 -15.64 5.64
C VAL A 242 -3.48 -14.93 5.27
N MET A 243 -4.58 -15.68 5.31
CA MET A 243 -5.92 -15.12 5.11
C MET A 243 -6.53 -14.76 6.46
N LEU A 244 -6.80 -13.47 6.67
CA LEU A 244 -7.39 -12.95 7.90
C LEU A 244 -8.91 -13.01 7.80
N THR A 245 -9.52 -13.87 8.63
CA THR A 245 -10.98 -14.04 8.66
C THR A 245 -11.64 -12.76 9.18
N GLY A 246 -12.61 -12.26 8.42
CA GLY A 246 -13.31 -11.00 8.70
C GLY A 246 -12.51 -9.75 8.38
N GLY A 247 -11.24 -9.86 7.95
CA GLY A 247 -10.37 -8.72 7.64
C GLY A 247 -10.83 -7.98 6.38
N THR A 248 -10.81 -6.66 6.42
CA THR A 248 -11.05 -5.78 5.26
C THR A 248 -9.73 -5.26 4.67
N HIS A 249 -9.80 -4.26 3.80
CA HIS A 249 -8.62 -3.61 3.24
C HIS A 249 -7.70 -2.93 4.28
N VAL A 250 -8.23 -2.64 5.45
CA VAL A 250 -7.49 -2.07 6.58
C VAL A 250 -7.15 -3.11 7.66
N ALA A 251 -7.08 -4.39 7.30
CA ALA A 251 -6.74 -5.48 8.19
C ALA A 251 -5.46 -5.26 9.03
N PRO A 252 -4.41 -4.53 8.55
CA PRO A 252 -3.28 -4.16 9.38
C PRO A 252 -3.62 -3.27 10.60
N LEU A 253 -4.78 -2.61 10.60
CA LEU A 253 -5.31 -1.90 11.79
C LEU A 253 -6.29 -2.78 12.56
N GLU A 254 -7.14 -3.55 11.87
CA GLU A 254 -8.19 -4.39 12.46
C GLU A 254 -7.64 -5.54 13.29
N GLN A 255 -6.59 -6.18 12.80
CA GLN A 255 -5.99 -7.38 13.37
C GLN A 255 -4.47 -7.22 13.51
N HIS A 256 -4.04 -6.03 13.97
CA HIS A 256 -2.64 -5.64 14.00
C HIS A 256 -1.74 -6.61 14.79
N GLU A 257 -2.23 -7.17 15.91
CA GLU A 257 -1.48 -8.13 16.71
C GLU A 257 -1.17 -9.42 15.93
N LEU A 258 -2.17 -9.95 15.21
CA LEU A 258 -2.00 -11.13 14.38
C LEU A 258 -1.07 -10.84 13.19
N VAL A 259 -1.22 -9.67 12.56
CA VAL A 259 -0.33 -9.25 11.47
C VAL A 259 1.10 -9.10 11.97
N ALA A 260 1.33 -8.45 13.11
CA ALA A 260 2.65 -8.33 13.73
C ALA A 260 3.28 -9.70 14.01
N LEU A 261 2.52 -10.61 14.63
CA LEU A 261 2.97 -11.98 14.94
C LEU A 261 3.36 -12.76 13.68
N ARG A 262 2.60 -12.60 12.59
CA ARG A 262 2.89 -13.27 11.31
C ARG A 262 4.14 -12.71 10.65
N ILE A 263 4.35 -11.41 10.70
CA ILE A 263 5.59 -10.78 10.22
C ILE A 263 6.77 -11.22 11.08
N GLU A 264 6.64 -11.23 12.40
CA GLU A 264 7.69 -11.71 13.31
C GLU A 264 8.09 -13.15 13.00
N LYS A 265 7.12 -14.05 12.89
CA LYS A 265 7.36 -15.43 12.53
C LYS A 265 8.07 -15.54 11.17
N PHE A 266 7.60 -14.85 10.15
CA PHE A 266 8.22 -14.82 8.82
C PHE A 266 9.69 -14.35 8.87
N LEU A 267 9.96 -13.25 9.58
CA LEU A 267 11.32 -12.73 9.72
C LEU A 267 12.23 -13.73 10.44
N THR A 268 11.72 -14.40 11.46
CA THR A 268 12.47 -15.39 12.26
C THR A 268 12.75 -16.65 11.44
N ASP A 269 11.73 -17.22 10.79
CA ASP A 269 11.84 -18.46 10.02
C ASP A 269 12.85 -18.33 8.86
N HIS A 270 12.99 -17.12 8.31
CA HIS A 270 13.90 -16.85 7.19
C HIS A 270 15.22 -16.16 7.62
N GLY A 271 15.47 -15.98 8.91
CA GLY A 271 16.70 -15.35 9.42
C GLY A 271 16.85 -13.89 8.95
N LEU A 272 15.76 -13.12 8.95
CA LEU A 272 15.68 -11.75 8.47
C LEU A 272 15.61 -10.70 9.60
N ALA A 273 15.41 -11.16 10.86
CA ALA A 273 15.34 -10.32 12.05
C ALA A 273 16.66 -10.35 12.84
#